data_f241f0d667d31d6e27ae6d3ec558a071
#
_entry.id   f241f0d667d31d6e27ae6d3ec558a071
#
_cell.length_a   1.000
_cell.length_b   1.000
_cell.length_c   1.000
_cell.angle_alpha   90.00
_cell.angle_beta   90.00
_cell.angle_gamma   90.00
#
_symmetry.space_group_name_H-M   'P 1'
#
loop_
_entity.id
_entity.type
_entity.pdbx_description
1 polymer ?
#
loop_
_entity_poly.entity_id
_entity_poly.type
_entity_poly.pdbx_seq_one_letter_code
_entity_poly.pdbx_strand_id
1 'polypeptide(L)'
;MKLFYKIFVFLLVSNICFSQSSSNEATKLRQEGKLEEAIKAYKKEYYKSPKDSKNTYNLACAYALTSQKDSAYHYLNSALKDNTSLWALVDSDLYELTDDPRWAKIESAQLKKFQELNGAIRQVEYAKKLLNIILKDQALDYYIDQAKNFYMKQGYVPQWYYPLGSYKQKIGHENYSNMEKLIREYGWPKYAMVGELAADAPLLVINHHKSDSIRKMYLPIIKQNCFDKEGSCMEYAKIQDRILVNADELQIYGMQFRYNAIRELEPFPIKDPEYVDQRRKEIGLEPLKEYLKRKINYDWTVIQKNKS
;
A
#
# COMPACT_ATOMS: atom_id res chain seq x y z
N MET A 1 0.89 -4.24 -37.50
CA MET A 1 1.72 -4.38 -36.31
C MET A 1 1.27 -3.26 -35.34
N LYS A 2 0.26 -3.53 -34.50
CA LYS A 2 -0.32 -2.53 -33.59
C LYS A 2 0.37 -2.66 -32.23
N LEU A 3 1.13 -1.63 -31.87
CA LEU A 3 1.81 -1.50 -30.60
C LEU A 3 0.75 -1.10 -29.56
N PHE A 4 0.31 -2.05 -28.72
CA PHE A 4 -0.56 -1.74 -27.58
C PHE A 4 0.31 -1.19 -26.45
N TYR A 5 0.27 0.11 -26.24
CA TYR A 5 0.74 0.75 -25.01
C TYR A 5 -0.19 0.35 -23.88
N LYS A 6 0.23 -0.61 -23.05
CA LYS A 6 -0.39 -0.85 -21.74
C LYS A 6 0.12 0.23 -20.79
N ILE A 7 -0.67 1.29 -20.60
CA ILE A 7 -0.46 2.23 -19.51
C ILE A 7 -0.93 1.52 -18.23
N PHE A 8 0.01 0.93 -17.49
CA PHE A 8 -0.22 0.42 -16.16
C PHE A 8 -0.11 1.58 -15.17
N VAL A 9 -1.26 2.04 -14.66
CA VAL A 9 -1.30 2.99 -13.55
C VAL A 9 -1.06 2.21 -12.27
N PHE A 10 0.17 2.25 -11.78
CA PHE A 10 0.57 1.69 -10.49
C PHE A 10 0.12 2.64 -9.38
N LEU A 11 -1.01 2.34 -8.74
CA LEU A 11 -1.48 3.00 -7.52
C LEU A 11 -0.99 2.21 -6.31
N LEU A 12 -0.07 2.79 -5.61
CA LEU A 12 0.59 2.26 -4.42
C LEU A 12 -0.35 2.03 -3.24
N VAL A 13 -0.04 0.98 -2.50
CA VAL A 13 -0.72 0.38 -1.36
C VAL A 13 -1.11 1.36 -0.24
N SER A 14 -0.49 2.50 -0.10
CA SER A 14 -0.76 3.45 1.00
C SER A 14 -1.87 4.47 0.75
N ASN A 15 -2.62 4.40 -0.39
CA ASN A 15 -3.64 5.41 -0.70
C ASN A 15 -4.95 4.89 -1.29
N ILE A 16 -5.19 3.60 -1.30
CA ILE A 16 -6.43 3.08 -1.91
C ILE A 16 -7.67 3.33 -1.04
N CYS A 17 -7.48 3.64 0.24
CA CYS A 17 -8.62 4.06 1.07
C CYS A 17 -9.10 5.49 0.79
N PHE A 18 -8.36 6.35 0.06
CA PHE A 18 -8.67 7.78 0.02
C PHE A 18 -8.79 8.45 -1.34
N SER A 19 -8.68 7.72 -2.44
CA SER A 19 -8.84 8.35 -3.74
C SER A 19 -10.10 7.89 -4.45
N GLN A 20 -11.24 8.31 -3.96
CA GLN A 20 -12.39 8.69 -4.77
C GLN A 20 -13.51 9.21 -3.88
N SER A 21 -13.71 10.52 -3.92
CA SER A 21 -14.88 11.17 -3.42
C SER A 21 -16.10 10.84 -4.29
N SER A 22 -16.72 9.71 -4.04
CA SER A 22 -18.17 9.66 -4.05
C SER A 22 -18.53 9.34 -2.62
N SER A 23 -19.02 10.32 -1.92
CA SER A 23 -19.54 10.17 -0.56
C SER A 23 -20.80 9.32 -0.61
N ASN A 24 -20.61 8.01 -0.83
CA ASN A 24 -21.65 7.06 -0.50
C ASN A 24 -21.78 7.12 1.02
N GLU A 25 -22.96 7.43 1.50
CA GLU A 25 -23.31 7.50 2.93
C GLU A 25 -22.74 6.30 3.70
N ALA A 26 -22.82 5.09 3.14
CA ALA A 26 -22.27 3.88 3.73
C ALA A 26 -20.76 3.94 3.96
N THR A 27 -20.01 4.50 3.00
CA THR A 27 -18.55 4.64 3.13
C THR A 27 -18.19 5.65 4.22
N LYS A 28 -18.94 6.75 4.30
CA LYS A 28 -18.77 7.75 5.36
C LYS A 28 -19.05 7.14 6.74
N LEU A 29 -20.17 6.42 6.89
CA LEU A 29 -20.52 5.74 8.14
C LEU A 29 -19.43 4.74 8.56
N ARG A 30 -18.87 3.97 7.61
CA ARG A 30 -17.75 3.05 7.88
C ARG A 30 -16.51 3.81 8.38
N GLN A 31 -16.15 4.91 7.75
CA GLN A 31 -15.01 5.75 8.16
C GLN A 31 -15.21 6.40 9.53
N GLU A 32 -16.46 6.68 9.91
CA GLU A 32 -16.84 7.17 11.23
C GLU A 32 -16.89 6.06 12.30
N GLY A 33 -16.64 4.80 11.94
CA GLY A 33 -16.74 3.65 12.85
C GLY A 33 -18.16 3.19 13.14
N LYS A 34 -19.16 3.74 12.45
CA LYS A 34 -20.60 3.36 12.58
C LYS A 34 -20.89 2.12 11.71
N LEU A 35 -20.23 1.00 12.07
CA LEU A 35 -20.18 -0.17 11.19
C LEU A 35 -21.55 -0.81 10.95
N GLU A 36 -22.40 -0.91 11.97
CA GLU A 36 -23.75 -1.48 11.81
C GLU A 36 -24.65 -0.62 10.91
N GLU A 37 -24.52 0.70 11.00
CA GLU A 37 -25.25 1.63 10.13
C GLU A 37 -24.69 1.54 8.68
N ALA A 38 -23.36 1.43 8.55
CA ALA A 38 -22.72 1.23 7.26
C ALA A 38 -23.16 -0.06 6.57
N ILE A 39 -23.25 -1.18 7.31
CA ILE A 39 -23.77 -2.46 6.82
C ILE A 39 -25.20 -2.29 6.30
N LYS A 40 -26.10 -1.62 7.06
CA LYS A 40 -27.47 -1.36 6.62
C LYS A 40 -27.49 -0.55 5.32
N ALA A 41 -26.68 0.49 5.23
CA ALA A 41 -26.61 1.34 4.05
C ALA A 41 -26.02 0.59 2.84
N TYR A 42 -24.93 -0.16 2.98
CA TYR A 42 -24.36 -1.02 1.93
C TYR A 42 -25.35 -2.07 1.44
N LYS A 43 -26.10 -2.72 2.36
CA LYS A 43 -27.14 -3.70 2.00
C LYS A 43 -28.25 -3.05 1.17
N LYS A 44 -28.72 -1.86 1.55
CA LYS A 44 -29.73 -1.11 0.79
C LYS A 44 -29.26 -0.86 -0.65
N GLU A 45 -28.01 -0.48 -0.85
CA GLU A 45 -27.43 -0.28 -2.19
C GLU A 45 -27.24 -1.62 -2.92
N TYR A 46 -26.82 -2.68 -2.23
CA TYR A 46 -26.69 -4.02 -2.79
C TYR A 46 -28.03 -4.52 -3.36
N TYR A 47 -29.14 -4.33 -2.67
CA TYR A 47 -30.45 -4.76 -3.19
C TYR A 47 -30.93 -3.95 -4.38
N LYS A 48 -30.49 -2.68 -4.53
CA LYS A 48 -30.78 -1.89 -5.72
C LYS A 48 -29.90 -2.29 -6.91
N SER A 49 -28.65 -2.63 -6.66
CA SER A 49 -27.64 -2.91 -7.68
C SER A 49 -26.76 -4.11 -7.27
N PRO A 50 -27.28 -5.35 -7.32
CA PRO A 50 -26.54 -6.53 -6.88
C PRO A 50 -25.25 -6.83 -7.69
N LYS A 51 -25.14 -6.23 -8.89
CA LYS A 51 -23.97 -6.34 -9.77
C LYS A 51 -22.87 -5.34 -9.47
N ASP A 52 -23.09 -4.38 -8.55
CA ASP A 52 -22.05 -3.45 -8.12
C ASP A 52 -21.06 -4.19 -7.22
N SER A 53 -19.97 -4.69 -7.84
CA SER A 53 -18.92 -5.43 -7.16
C SER A 53 -18.19 -4.59 -6.11
N LYS A 54 -18.06 -3.27 -6.31
CA LYS A 54 -17.41 -2.36 -5.36
C LYS A 54 -18.25 -2.20 -4.09
N ASN A 55 -19.56 -1.97 -4.22
CA ASN A 55 -20.45 -1.91 -3.07
C ASN A 55 -20.49 -3.25 -2.32
N THR A 56 -20.58 -4.36 -3.07
CA THR A 56 -20.59 -5.71 -2.51
C THR A 56 -19.29 -6.04 -1.76
N TYR A 57 -18.16 -5.61 -2.28
CA TYR A 57 -16.87 -5.75 -1.62
C TYR A 57 -16.80 -4.94 -0.32
N ASN A 58 -17.21 -3.67 -0.35
CA ASN A 58 -17.25 -2.84 0.85
C ASN A 58 -18.21 -3.38 1.92
N LEU A 59 -19.31 -4.01 1.52
CA LEU A 59 -20.22 -4.71 2.43
C LEU A 59 -19.53 -5.91 3.08
N ALA A 60 -18.75 -6.68 2.31
CA ALA A 60 -17.95 -7.79 2.85
C ALA A 60 -16.92 -7.30 3.87
N CYS A 61 -16.20 -6.21 3.57
CA CYS A 61 -15.28 -5.57 4.49
C CYS A 61 -15.97 -5.13 5.81
N ALA A 62 -17.13 -4.47 5.71
CA ALA A 62 -17.87 -4.03 6.89
C ALA A 62 -18.32 -5.22 7.78
N TYR A 63 -18.71 -6.34 7.17
CA TYR A 63 -19.00 -7.58 7.90
C TYR A 63 -17.74 -8.22 8.52
N ALA A 64 -16.60 -8.17 7.83
CA ALA A 64 -15.34 -8.67 8.38
C ALA A 64 -14.91 -7.86 9.61
N LEU A 65 -14.99 -6.53 9.52
CA LEU A 65 -14.67 -5.61 10.63
C LEU A 65 -15.58 -5.78 11.87
N THR A 66 -16.76 -6.36 11.70
CA THR A 66 -17.69 -6.70 12.79
C THR A 66 -17.67 -8.18 13.17
N SER A 67 -16.66 -8.93 12.72
CA SER A 67 -16.47 -10.37 12.98
C SER A 67 -17.65 -11.27 12.52
N GLN A 68 -18.49 -10.77 11.61
CA GLN A 68 -19.61 -11.51 11.01
C GLN A 68 -19.12 -12.35 9.82
N LYS A 69 -18.25 -13.35 10.09
CA LYS A 69 -17.46 -14.09 9.08
C LYS A 69 -18.31 -14.71 7.96
N ASP A 70 -19.46 -15.30 8.29
CA ASP A 70 -20.30 -15.96 7.27
C ASP A 70 -20.85 -14.97 6.25
N SER A 71 -21.36 -13.84 6.72
CA SER A 71 -21.82 -12.75 5.85
C SER A 71 -20.65 -12.15 5.05
N ALA A 72 -19.50 -11.93 5.69
CA ALA A 72 -18.31 -11.43 5.03
C ALA A 72 -17.89 -12.34 3.86
N TYR A 73 -17.79 -13.66 4.08
CA TYR A 73 -17.45 -14.62 3.01
C TYR A 73 -18.52 -14.70 1.92
N HIS A 74 -19.80 -14.62 2.26
CA HIS A 74 -20.89 -14.61 1.27
C HIS A 74 -20.72 -13.45 0.28
N TYR A 75 -20.59 -12.24 0.78
CA TYR A 75 -20.46 -11.05 -0.06
C TYR A 75 -19.08 -10.95 -0.73
N LEU A 76 -18.00 -11.38 -0.05
CA LEU A 76 -16.66 -11.40 -0.62
C LEU A 76 -16.58 -12.33 -1.84
N ASN A 77 -17.10 -13.56 -1.74
CA ASN A 77 -17.16 -14.48 -2.87
C ASN A 77 -17.92 -13.90 -4.06
N SER A 78 -19.04 -13.21 -3.80
CA SER A 78 -19.82 -12.53 -4.83
C SER A 78 -19.02 -11.40 -5.49
N ALA A 79 -18.40 -10.53 -4.69
CA ALA A 79 -17.63 -9.39 -5.18
C ALA A 79 -16.38 -9.80 -5.98
N LEU A 80 -15.76 -10.90 -5.58
CA LEU A 80 -14.54 -11.40 -6.21
C LEU A 80 -14.79 -12.33 -7.41
N LYS A 81 -16.04 -12.61 -7.78
CA LYS A 81 -16.38 -13.57 -8.85
C LYS A 81 -15.60 -13.28 -10.14
N ASP A 82 -15.65 -12.07 -10.62
CA ASP A 82 -15.02 -11.63 -11.88
C ASP A 82 -13.77 -10.74 -11.63
N ASN A 83 -13.34 -10.63 -10.38
CA ASN A 83 -12.16 -9.85 -10.00
C ASN A 83 -10.90 -10.70 -10.15
N THR A 84 -9.91 -10.19 -10.87
CA THR A 84 -8.62 -10.87 -11.15
C THR A 84 -7.45 -10.28 -10.39
N SER A 85 -7.68 -9.25 -9.55
CA SER A 85 -6.61 -8.60 -8.79
C SER A 85 -6.28 -9.36 -7.50
N LEU A 86 -5.08 -9.14 -6.98
CA LEU A 86 -4.65 -9.71 -5.69
C LEU A 86 -4.93 -8.78 -4.49
N TRP A 87 -5.58 -7.62 -4.71
CA TRP A 87 -5.75 -6.60 -3.66
C TRP A 87 -6.52 -7.10 -2.44
N ALA A 88 -7.52 -7.96 -2.63
CA ALA A 88 -8.25 -8.55 -1.51
C ALA A 88 -7.36 -9.35 -0.56
N LEU A 89 -6.22 -9.88 -1.04
CA LEU A 89 -5.28 -10.67 -0.23
C LEU A 89 -4.36 -9.80 0.64
N VAL A 90 -4.39 -8.50 0.45
CA VAL A 90 -3.60 -7.51 1.21
C VAL A 90 -4.47 -6.43 1.86
N ASP A 91 -5.79 -6.53 1.76
CA ASP A 91 -6.73 -5.58 2.35
C ASP A 91 -6.89 -5.83 3.85
N SER A 92 -6.44 -4.88 4.67
CA SER A 92 -6.48 -4.97 6.13
C SER A 92 -7.89 -5.09 6.71
N ASP A 93 -8.94 -4.62 6.01
CA ASP A 93 -10.33 -4.79 6.47
C ASP A 93 -10.75 -6.26 6.53
N LEU A 94 -10.05 -7.14 5.77
CA LEU A 94 -10.31 -8.57 5.73
C LEU A 94 -9.40 -9.38 6.68
N TYR A 95 -8.56 -8.74 7.49
CA TYR A 95 -7.60 -9.40 8.38
C TYR A 95 -8.24 -10.45 9.28
N GLU A 96 -9.41 -10.16 9.85
CA GLU A 96 -10.17 -11.08 10.73
C GLU A 96 -10.57 -12.40 10.03
N LEU A 97 -10.60 -12.43 8.70
CA LEU A 97 -10.93 -13.63 7.93
C LEU A 97 -9.73 -14.56 7.73
N THR A 98 -8.50 -14.11 7.94
CA THR A 98 -7.29 -14.87 7.58
C THR A 98 -7.05 -16.10 8.42
N ASP A 99 -7.59 -16.15 9.65
CA ASP A 99 -7.50 -17.31 10.54
C ASP A 99 -8.62 -18.35 10.30
N ASP A 100 -9.58 -18.06 9.39
CA ASP A 100 -10.65 -18.98 9.03
C ASP A 100 -10.18 -19.89 7.87
N PRO A 101 -10.42 -21.21 7.92
CA PRO A 101 -10.02 -22.15 6.85
C PRO A 101 -10.56 -21.81 5.45
N ARG A 102 -11.65 -21.04 5.36
CA ARG A 102 -12.22 -20.55 4.09
C ARG A 102 -11.30 -19.56 3.36
N TRP A 103 -10.43 -18.85 4.10
CA TRP A 103 -9.49 -17.90 3.51
C TRP A 103 -8.57 -18.54 2.48
N ALA A 104 -8.08 -19.75 2.74
CA ALA A 104 -7.21 -20.47 1.81
C ALA A 104 -7.88 -20.72 0.44
N LYS A 105 -9.23 -20.83 0.40
CA LYS A 105 -9.98 -20.95 -0.86
C LYS A 105 -10.03 -19.62 -1.62
N ILE A 106 -10.25 -18.51 -0.92
CA ILE A 106 -10.20 -17.16 -1.51
C ILE A 106 -8.81 -16.91 -2.11
N GLU A 107 -7.77 -17.15 -1.33
CA GLU A 107 -6.38 -16.95 -1.73
C GLU A 107 -6.03 -17.77 -2.99
N SER A 108 -6.33 -19.06 -2.98
CA SER A 108 -6.08 -19.94 -4.13
C SER A 108 -6.88 -19.54 -5.37
N ALA A 109 -8.14 -19.14 -5.21
CA ALA A 109 -9.00 -18.72 -6.31
C ALA A 109 -8.50 -17.40 -6.93
N GLN A 110 -8.12 -16.40 -6.12
CA GLN A 110 -7.62 -15.12 -6.63
C GLN A 110 -6.26 -15.27 -7.32
N LEU A 111 -5.34 -16.03 -6.74
CA LEU A 111 -4.05 -16.33 -7.37
C LEU A 111 -4.23 -17.06 -8.72
N LYS A 112 -5.15 -18.01 -8.81
CA LYS A 112 -5.47 -18.68 -10.07
C LYS A 112 -5.97 -17.70 -11.13
N LYS A 113 -6.98 -16.89 -10.83
CA LYS A 113 -7.52 -15.88 -11.75
C LYS A 113 -6.47 -14.85 -12.17
N PHE A 114 -5.64 -14.41 -11.22
CA PHE A 114 -4.55 -13.49 -11.52
C PHE A 114 -3.56 -14.10 -12.54
N GLN A 115 -3.18 -15.36 -12.33
CA GLN A 115 -2.24 -16.06 -13.22
C GLN A 115 -2.83 -16.31 -14.62
N GLU A 116 -4.12 -16.60 -14.72
CA GLU A 116 -4.82 -16.77 -16.01
C GLU A 116 -4.75 -15.51 -16.88
N LEU A 117 -4.74 -14.32 -16.24
CA LEU A 117 -4.69 -13.04 -16.96
C LEU A 117 -3.25 -12.52 -17.16
N ASN A 118 -2.38 -12.67 -16.16
CA ASN A 118 -1.08 -11.99 -16.11
C ASN A 118 0.12 -12.92 -16.34
N GLY A 119 -0.12 -14.24 -16.44
CA GLY A 119 0.93 -15.25 -16.54
C GLY A 119 1.26 -15.90 -15.19
N ALA A 120 2.00 -17.01 -15.27
CA ALA A 120 2.26 -17.86 -14.11
C ALA A 120 3.15 -17.19 -13.05
N ILE A 121 2.75 -17.30 -11.80
CA ILE A 121 3.61 -17.05 -10.64
C ILE A 121 4.42 -18.32 -10.40
N ARG A 122 5.76 -18.24 -10.49
CA ARG A 122 6.64 -19.42 -10.39
C ARG A 122 6.68 -20.02 -8.99
N GLN A 123 6.56 -19.17 -7.95
CA GLN A 123 6.66 -19.55 -6.55
C GLN A 123 5.42 -19.11 -5.77
N VAL A 124 4.30 -19.80 -6.00
CA VAL A 124 2.97 -19.44 -5.47
C VAL A 124 2.95 -19.41 -3.94
N GLU A 125 3.55 -20.41 -3.27
CA GLU A 125 3.57 -20.45 -1.80
C GLU A 125 4.42 -19.34 -1.20
N TYR A 126 5.49 -18.93 -1.88
CA TYR A 126 6.27 -17.76 -1.49
C TYR A 126 5.42 -16.48 -1.64
N ALA A 127 4.74 -16.32 -2.79
CA ALA A 127 3.85 -15.18 -3.02
C ALA A 127 2.77 -15.04 -1.93
N LYS A 128 2.11 -16.13 -1.53
CA LYS A 128 1.12 -16.13 -0.45
C LYS A 128 1.70 -15.62 0.87
N LYS A 129 2.86 -16.14 1.27
CA LYS A 129 3.54 -15.71 2.51
C LYS A 129 3.91 -14.23 2.47
N LEU A 130 4.34 -13.70 1.32
CA LEU A 130 4.66 -12.30 1.13
C LEU A 130 3.41 -11.40 1.16
N LEU A 131 2.32 -11.80 0.51
CA LEU A 131 1.04 -11.08 0.56
C LEU A 131 0.50 -10.98 2.00
N ASN A 132 0.64 -12.06 2.80
CA ASN A 132 0.27 -12.03 4.21
C ASN A 132 1.14 -11.06 5.04
N ILE A 133 2.43 -10.89 4.71
CA ILE A 133 3.27 -9.85 5.32
C ILE A 133 2.71 -8.45 5.03
N ILE A 134 2.32 -8.17 3.78
CA ILE A 134 1.72 -6.87 3.43
C ILE A 134 0.43 -6.63 4.20
N LEU A 135 -0.47 -7.61 4.22
CA LEU A 135 -1.72 -7.54 4.96
C LEU A 135 -1.51 -7.15 6.44
N LYS A 136 -0.60 -7.86 7.12
CA LYS A 136 -0.26 -7.59 8.52
C LYS A 136 0.41 -6.23 8.71
N ASP A 137 1.30 -5.85 7.80
CA ASP A 137 1.99 -4.56 7.89
C ASP A 137 1.01 -3.38 7.79
N GLN A 138 -0.02 -3.48 6.96
CA GLN A 138 -1.00 -2.42 6.74
C GLN A 138 -2.15 -2.41 7.77
N ALA A 139 -2.32 -3.45 8.56
CA ALA A 139 -3.50 -3.64 9.42
C ALA A 139 -3.78 -2.48 10.40
N LEU A 140 -2.77 -1.75 10.85
CA LEU A 140 -2.92 -0.63 11.78
C LEU A 140 -2.67 0.75 11.16
N ASP A 141 -2.30 0.83 9.89
CA ASP A 141 -1.86 2.09 9.27
C ASP A 141 -2.97 3.13 9.23
N TYR A 142 -4.20 2.72 8.94
CA TYR A 142 -5.35 3.63 8.98
C TYR A 142 -5.49 4.32 10.35
N TYR A 143 -5.42 3.57 11.44
CA TYR A 143 -5.58 4.10 12.79
C TYR A 143 -4.40 5.00 13.20
N ILE A 144 -3.19 4.64 12.79
CA ILE A 144 -1.99 5.46 12.98
C ILE A 144 -2.13 6.81 12.27
N ASP A 145 -2.66 6.81 11.05
CA ASP A 145 -2.91 8.05 10.29
C ASP A 145 -4.03 8.88 10.91
N GLN A 146 -5.09 8.25 11.45
CA GLN A 146 -6.11 8.96 12.22
C GLN A 146 -5.53 9.64 13.46
N ALA A 147 -4.60 8.97 14.17
CA ALA A 147 -3.91 9.56 15.31
C ALA A 147 -3.04 10.77 14.92
N LYS A 148 -2.34 10.69 13.79
CA LYS A 148 -1.57 11.82 13.25
C LYS A 148 -2.49 13.00 12.90
N ASN A 149 -3.60 12.74 12.22
CA ASN A 149 -4.58 13.77 11.87
C ASN A 149 -5.19 14.42 13.13
N PHE A 150 -5.46 13.64 14.16
CA PHE A 150 -5.92 14.14 15.44
C PHE A 150 -4.86 15.03 16.10
N TYR A 151 -3.59 14.59 16.16
CA TYR A 151 -2.47 15.37 16.65
C TYR A 151 -2.33 16.71 15.92
N MET A 152 -2.44 16.71 14.59
CA MET A 152 -2.34 17.94 13.79
C MET A 152 -3.43 18.96 14.15
N LYS A 153 -4.62 18.49 14.50
CA LYS A 153 -5.75 19.36 14.90
C LYS A 153 -5.67 19.83 16.36
N GLN A 154 -5.28 18.95 17.26
CA GLN A 154 -5.41 19.14 18.72
C GLN A 154 -4.06 19.44 19.40
N GLY A 155 -2.93 19.13 18.78
CA GLY A 155 -1.60 19.32 19.35
C GLY A 155 -1.14 18.20 20.30
N TYR A 156 -1.94 17.14 20.48
CA TYR A 156 -1.60 15.96 21.28
C TYR A 156 -2.12 14.68 20.61
N VAL A 157 -1.49 13.54 20.92
CA VAL A 157 -1.97 12.24 20.43
C VAL A 157 -3.04 11.67 21.37
N PRO A 158 -4.08 11.00 20.83
CA PRO A 158 -5.08 10.35 21.68
C PRO A 158 -4.46 9.18 22.44
N GLN A 159 -5.01 8.90 23.66
CA GLN A 159 -4.48 7.86 24.55
C GLN A 159 -4.41 6.47 23.88
N TRP A 160 -5.37 6.14 23.04
CA TRP A 160 -5.41 4.86 22.32
C TRP A 160 -4.27 4.68 21.30
N TYR A 161 -3.59 5.75 20.90
CA TYR A 161 -2.44 5.67 20.00
C TYR A 161 -1.28 4.85 20.59
N TYR A 162 -0.99 5.01 21.87
CA TYR A 162 0.17 4.36 22.49
C TYR A 162 0.14 2.83 22.41
N PRO A 163 -0.96 2.13 22.84
CA PRO A 163 -1.04 0.69 22.65
C PRO A 163 -1.02 0.28 21.17
N LEU A 164 -1.69 1.01 20.27
CA LEU A 164 -1.63 0.71 18.83
C LEU A 164 -0.21 0.87 18.26
N GLY A 165 0.52 1.91 18.67
CA GLY A 165 1.92 2.10 18.29
C GLY A 165 2.81 0.93 18.75
N SER A 166 2.58 0.40 19.95
CA SER A 166 3.28 -0.77 20.46
C SER A 166 2.95 -2.04 19.66
N TYR A 167 1.69 -2.27 19.32
CA TYR A 167 1.28 -3.39 18.47
C TYR A 167 1.88 -3.27 17.05
N LYS A 168 1.87 -2.08 16.45
CA LYS A 168 2.50 -1.84 15.14
C LYS A 168 3.98 -2.17 15.18
N GLN A 169 4.69 -1.81 16.25
CA GLN A 169 6.09 -2.17 16.42
C GLN A 169 6.32 -3.68 16.51
N LYS A 170 5.45 -4.39 17.25
CA LYS A 170 5.52 -5.85 17.37
C LYS A 170 5.29 -6.52 16.01
N ILE A 171 4.24 -6.11 15.29
CA ILE A 171 3.97 -6.60 13.93
C ILE A 171 5.17 -6.33 13.00
N GLY A 172 5.75 -5.14 13.03
CA GLY A 172 6.92 -4.80 12.23
C GLY A 172 8.13 -5.69 12.53
N HIS A 173 8.34 -6.05 13.80
CA HIS A 173 9.43 -6.97 14.21
C HIS A 173 9.18 -8.39 13.71
N GLU A 174 7.96 -8.88 13.85
CA GLU A 174 7.56 -10.20 13.36
C GLU A 174 7.65 -10.27 11.83
N ASN A 175 7.16 -9.24 11.12
CA ASN A 175 7.24 -9.15 9.68
C ASN A 175 8.69 -9.13 9.18
N TYR A 176 9.58 -8.38 9.84
CA TYR A 176 10.99 -8.34 9.50
C TYR A 176 11.65 -9.73 9.68
N SER A 177 11.40 -10.39 10.81
CA SER A 177 11.92 -11.75 11.06
C SER A 177 11.40 -12.76 10.04
N ASN A 178 10.11 -12.70 9.69
CA ASN A 178 9.51 -13.58 8.69
C ASN A 178 10.06 -13.28 7.28
N MET A 179 10.19 -12.03 6.91
CA MET A 179 10.82 -11.60 5.66
C MET A 179 12.23 -12.18 5.52
N GLU A 180 13.07 -12.05 6.56
CA GLU A 180 14.44 -12.59 6.52
C GLU A 180 14.46 -14.11 6.36
N LYS A 181 13.57 -14.85 7.04
CA LYS A 181 13.44 -16.30 6.88
C LYS A 181 13.06 -16.66 5.44
N LEU A 182 12.10 -15.95 4.88
CA LEU A 182 11.63 -16.19 3.51
C LEU A 182 12.74 -15.87 2.48
N ILE A 183 13.47 -14.78 2.66
CA ILE A 183 14.58 -14.44 1.77
C ILE A 183 15.71 -15.48 1.86
N ARG A 184 15.99 -16.03 3.04
CA ARG A 184 16.97 -17.12 3.18
C ARG A 184 16.51 -18.43 2.50
N GLU A 185 15.20 -18.71 2.53
CA GLU A 185 14.63 -19.94 1.97
C GLU A 185 14.46 -19.88 0.44
N TYR A 186 13.97 -18.74 -0.07
CA TYR A 186 13.52 -18.59 -1.47
C TYR A 186 14.39 -17.63 -2.29
N GLY A 187 15.29 -16.88 -1.67
CA GLY A 187 16.00 -15.76 -2.28
C GLY A 187 15.19 -14.46 -2.27
N TRP A 188 15.79 -13.39 -2.80
CA TRP A 188 15.11 -12.10 -2.94
C TRP A 188 13.94 -12.21 -3.91
N PRO A 189 12.71 -11.78 -3.54
CA PRO A 189 11.55 -11.91 -4.42
C PRO A 189 11.66 -10.95 -5.60
N LYS A 190 11.38 -11.47 -6.80
CA LYS A 190 11.35 -10.74 -8.06
C LYS A 190 9.96 -10.81 -8.68
N TYR A 191 9.62 -9.83 -9.51
CA TYR A 191 8.34 -9.79 -10.20
C TYR A 191 8.04 -11.08 -10.98
N ALA A 192 9.05 -11.60 -11.69
CA ALA A 192 8.92 -12.86 -12.42
C ALA A 192 8.75 -14.10 -11.55
N MET A 193 9.04 -14.02 -10.24
CA MET A 193 8.95 -15.16 -9.32
C MET A 193 7.62 -15.21 -8.59
N VAL A 194 7.18 -14.06 -8.03
CA VAL A 194 6.07 -14.00 -7.07
C VAL A 194 4.96 -13.03 -7.49
N GLY A 195 5.14 -12.30 -8.60
CA GLY A 195 4.28 -11.21 -9.02
C GLY A 195 4.62 -9.89 -8.33
N GLU A 196 4.23 -8.78 -8.96
CA GLU A 196 4.63 -7.42 -8.53
C GLU A 196 4.21 -7.12 -7.08
N LEU A 197 2.93 -7.33 -6.76
CA LEU A 197 2.41 -7.01 -5.43
C LEU A 197 3.13 -7.76 -4.30
N ALA A 198 3.37 -9.06 -4.47
CA ALA A 198 4.06 -9.85 -3.47
C ALA A 198 5.54 -9.47 -3.33
N ALA A 199 6.21 -9.14 -4.46
CA ALA A 199 7.61 -8.74 -4.45
C ALA A 199 7.86 -7.41 -3.72
N ASP A 200 6.83 -6.58 -3.55
CA ASP A 200 6.94 -5.33 -2.79
C ASP A 200 6.90 -5.53 -1.25
N ALA A 201 6.58 -6.73 -0.77
CA ALA A 201 6.52 -7.00 0.67
C ALA A 201 7.82 -6.68 1.43
N PRO A 202 9.02 -7.13 1.00
CA PRO A 202 10.27 -6.75 1.67
C PRO A 202 10.54 -5.25 1.62
N LEU A 203 10.18 -4.57 0.53
CA LEU A 203 10.40 -3.14 0.38
C LEU A 203 9.59 -2.35 1.41
N LEU A 204 8.34 -2.76 1.64
CA LEU A 204 7.45 -2.20 2.65
C LEU A 204 8.01 -2.39 4.07
N VAL A 205 8.39 -3.63 4.41
CA VAL A 205 8.96 -3.97 5.73
C VAL A 205 10.26 -3.20 6.00
N ILE A 206 11.18 -3.15 5.02
CA ILE A 206 12.45 -2.43 5.12
C ILE A 206 12.20 -0.91 5.23
N ASN A 207 11.26 -0.37 4.46
CA ASN A 207 10.92 1.04 4.53
C ASN A 207 10.35 1.43 5.90
N HIS A 208 9.53 0.58 6.52
CA HIS A 208 8.95 0.80 7.84
C HIS A 208 9.90 0.45 9.01
N HIS A 209 11.00 -0.22 8.75
CA HIS A 209 11.97 -0.58 9.80
C HIS A 209 12.53 0.67 10.49
N LYS A 210 12.82 0.61 11.81
CA LYS A 210 13.33 1.74 12.59
C LYS A 210 14.75 2.16 12.22
N SER A 211 15.59 1.18 11.82
CA SER A 211 17.04 1.38 11.61
C SER A 211 17.37 1.66 10.15
N ASP A 212 18.07 2.77 9.91
CA ASP A 212 18.64 3.07 8.60
C ASP A 212 19.79 2.14 8.21
N SER A 213 20.44 1.48 9.17
CA SER A 213 21.44 0.45 8.87
C SER A 213 20.80 -0.71 8.10
N ILE A 214 19.56 -1.09 8.43
CA ILE A 214 18.80 -2.11 7.69
C ILE A 214 18.47 -1.61 6.29
N ARG A 215 17.95 -0.38 6.16
CA ARG A 215 17.68 0.21 4.83
C ARG A 215 18.91 0.26 3.96
N LYS A 216 20.05 0.71 4.52
CA LYS A 216 21.35 0.77 3.82
C LYS A 216 21.85 -0.61 3.40
N MET A 217 21.66 -1.63 4.25
CA MET A 217 22.05 -3.00 3.95
C MET A 217 21.34 -3.58 2.74
N TYR A 218 20.02 -3.34 2.63
CA TYR A 218 19.20 -3.85 1.52
C TYR A 218 19.16 -2.94 0.30
N LEU A 219 19.54 -1.66 0.42
CA LEU A 219 19.44 -0.68 -0.66
C LEU A 219 20.09 -1.13 -1.98
N PRO A 220 21.30 -1.77 -1.98
CA PRO A 220 21.93 -2.21 -3.24
C PRO A 220 21.08 -3.21 -4.02
N ILE A 221 20.52 -4.22 -3.35
CA ILE A 221 19.67 -5.22 -4.03
C ILE A 221 18.34 -4.62 -4.47
N ILE A 222 17.75 -3.71 -3.69
CA ILE A 222 16.53 -2.99 -4.05
C ILE A 222 16.76 -2.15 -5.30
N LYS A 223 17.87 -1.39 -5.33
CA LYS A 223 18.29 -0.61 -6.49
C LYS A 223 18.46 -1.49 -7.74
N GLN A 224 19.19 -2.58 -7.61
CA GLN A 224 19.42 -3.50 -8.73
C GLN A 224 18.11 -4.05 -9.31
N ASN A 225 17.17 -4.50 -8.45
CA ASN A 225 15.89 -5.02 -8.91
C ASN A 225 15.01 -3.94 -9.58
N CYS A 226 15.07 -2.68 -9.12
CA CYS A 226 14.43 -1.57 -9.82
C CYS A 226 14.97 -1.45 -11.26
N PHE A 227 16.30 -1.41 -11.45
CA PHE A 227 16.92 -1.28 -12.77
C PHE A 227 16.70 -2.51 -13.65
N ASP A 228 16.64 -3.69 -13.07
CA ASP A 228 16.33 -4.95 -13.77
C ASP A 228 14.82 -5.07 -14.12
N LYS A 229 13.98 -4.11 -13.69
CA LYS A 229 12.50 -4.15 -13.80
C LYS A 229 11.86 -5.35 -13.09
N GLU A 230 12.49 -5.83 -12.05
CA GLU A 230 12.09 -6.95 -11.21
C GLU A 230 11.70 -6.51 -9.79
N GLY A 231 11.56 -5.20 -9.57
CA GLY A 231 11.16 -4.57 -8.31
C GLY A 231 10.74 -3.12 -8.49
N SER A 232 10.06 -2.56 -7.47
CA SER A 232 9.50 -1.22 -7.51
C SER A 232 10.55 -0.12 -7.42
N CYS A 233 10.70 0.68 -8.47
CA CYS A 233 11.52 1.89 -8.45
C CYS A 233 10.92 2.99 -7.57
N MET A 234 9.61 2.99 -7.36
CA MET A 234 8.94 3.90 -6.44
C MET A 234 9.37 3.62 -4.99
N GLU A 235 9.37 2.36 -4.57
CA GLU A 235 9.80 1.98 -3.22
C GLU A 235 11.32 2.16 -3.06
N TYR A 236 12.12 1.86 -4.08
CA TYR A 236 13.55 2.22 -4.08
C TYR A 236 13.76 3.72 -3.80
N ALA A 237 13.08 4.60 -4.54
CA ALA A 237 13.19 6.04 -4.35
C ALA A 237 12.77 6.49 -2.94
N LYS A 238 11.68 5.91 -2.38
CA LYS A 238 11.23 6.20 -1.01
C LYS A 238 12.28 5.81 0.04
N ILE A 239 12.88 4.63 -0.09
CA ILE A 239 13.88 4.13 0.85
C ILE A 239 15.15 4.96 0.74
N GLN A 240 15.61 5.28 -0.48
CA GLN A 240 16.78 6.12 -0.72
C GLN A 240 16.61 7.50 -0.09
N ASP A 241 15.49 8.17 -0.37
CA ASP A 241 15.23 9.50 0.15
C ASP A 241 15.04 9.50 1.68
N ARG A 242 14.46 8.44 2.25
CA ARG A 242 14.32 8.30 3.71
C ARG A 242 15.68 8.23 4.40
N ILE A 243 16.61 7.45 3.84
CA ILE A 243 17.97 7.35 4.37
C ILE A 243 18.67 8.71 4.39
N LEU A 244 18.51 9.50 3.32
CA LEU A 244 19.11 10.83 3.20
C LEU A 244 18.48 11.79 4.20
N VAL A 245 17.16 11.87 4.23
CA VAL A 245 16.44 12.78 5.14
C VAL A 245 16.73 12.47 6.61
N ASN A 246 16.83 11.19 6.98
CA ASN A 246 17.17 10.79 8.34
C ASN A 246 18.64 11.12 8.71
N ALA A 247 19.50 11.34 7.72
CA ALA A 247 20.88 11.81 7.88
C ALA A 247 21.02 13.35 7.73
N ASP A 248 19.90 14.10 7.75
CA ASP A 248 19.84 15.54 7.50
C ASP A 248 20.42 15.95 6.13
N GLU A 249 20.38 15.04 5.16
CA GLU A 249 20.81 15.27 3.78
C GLU A 249 19.62 15.61 2.86
N LEU A 250 19.95 16.22 1.71
CA LEU A 250 18.96 16.56 0.69
C LEU A 250 18.45 15.28 -0.01
N GLN A 251 17.14 15.12 -0.10
CA GLN A 251 16.57 14.00 -0.84
C GLN A 251 16.80 14.14 -2.36
N ILE A 252 16.73 13.02 -3.08
CA ILE A 252 17.05 12.95 -4.51
C ILE A 252 15.80 12.98 -5.39
N TYR A 253 14.74 12.28 -4.96
CA TYR A 253 13.55 12.01 -5.77
C TYR A 253 12.29 12.75 -5.32
N GLY A 254 12.30 13.41 -4.16
CA GLY A 254 11.13 14.11 -3.61
C GLY A 254 10.06 13.20 -3.01
N MET A 255 10.48 12.11 -2.35
CA MET A 255 9.57 11.07 -1.84
C MET A 255 9.25 11.21 -0.35
N GLN A 256 9.94 12.09 0.38
CA GLN A 256 9.74 12.33 1.82
C GLN A 256 9.14 13.71 2.07
N PHE A 257 8.24 13.78 3.07
CA PHE A 257 7.45 14.97 3.39
C PHE A 257 7.55 15.31 4.87
N ARG A 258 7.39 16.59 5.17
CA ARG A 258 7.30 17.10 6.54
C ARG A 258 6.13 18.07 6.66
N TYR A 259 5.72 18.36 7.89
CA TYR A 259 4.79 19.44 8.16
C TYR A 259 5.54 20.76 8.31
N ASN A 260 5.07 21.79 7.61
CA ASN A 260 5.58 23.17 7.76
C ASN A 260 5.02 23.85 9.03
N ALA A 261 5.38 25.11 9.25
CA ALA A 261 4.98 25.88 10.42
C ALA A 261 3.45 26.08 10.55
N ILE A 262 2.72 26.05 9.42
CA ILE A 262 1.26 26.15 9.36
C ILE A 262 0.56 24.78 9.31
N ARG A 263 1.32 23.70 9.58
CA ARG A 263 0.86 22.32 9.63
C ARG A 263 0.34 21.76 8.29
N GLU A 264 0.85 22.25 7.18
CA GLU A 264 0.64 21.68 5.86
C GLU A 264 1.82 20.79 5.45
N LEU A 265 1.54 19.76 4.66
CA LEU A 265 2.57 18.87 4.15
C LEU A 265 3.36 19.56 3.02
N GLU A 266 4.69 19.51 3.12
CA GLU A 266 5.62 19.96 2.08
C GLU A 266 6.71 18.90 1.87
N PRO A 267 7.36 18.83 0.70
CA PRO A 267 8.52 17.95 0.52
C PRO A 267 9.70 18.44 1.37
N PHE A 268 10.50 17.51 1.90
CA PHE A 268 11.83 17.87 2.40
C PHE A 268 12.68 18.51 1.30
N PRO A 269 13.72 19.29 1.65
CA PRO A 269 14.61 19.91 0.66
C PRO A 269 15.19 18.87 -0.30
N ILE A 270 15.21 19.24 -1.60
CA ILE A 270 15.62 18.35 -2.70
C ILE A 270 16.94 18.84 -3.26
N LYS A 271 17.86 17.91 -3.54
CA LYS A 271 19.14 18.19 -4.19
C LYS A 271 18.91 18.63 -5.64
N ASP A 272 19.53 19.76 -6.05
CA ASP A 272 19.41 20.30 -7.42
C ASP A 272 17.96 20.18 -7.95
N PRO A 273 17.00 20.89 -7.34
CA PRO A 273 15.58 20.66 -7.54
C PRO A 273 15.11 20.92 -8.99
N GLU A 274 15.84 21.72 -9.76
CA GLU A 274 15.59 21.97 -11.17
C GLU A 274 15.90 20.76 -12.09
N TYR A 275 16.56 19.73 -11.58
CA TYR A 275 16.87 18.49 -12.31
C TYR A 275 16.16 17.25 -11.72
N VAL A 276 15.23 17.44 -10.80
CA VAL A 276 14.57 16.30 -10.12
C VAL A 276 13.76 15.45 -11.09
N ASP A 277 13.08 16.05 -12.06
CA ASP A 277 12.26 15.32 -13.02
C ASP A 277 13.10 14.47 -13.99
N GLN A 278 14.32 14.90 -14.30
CA GLN A 278 15.27 14.08 -15.05
C GLN A 278 15.61 12.80 -14.27
N ARG A 279 16.00 12.94 -12.97
CA ARG A 279 16.31 11.77 -12.12
C ARG A 279 15.11 10.84 -11.93
N ARG A 280 13.92 11.41 -11.78
CA ARG A 280 12.66 10.64 -11.68
C ARG A 280 12.37 9.87 -12.95
N LYS A 281 12.54 10.50 -14.11
CA LYS A 281 12.36 9.87 -15.42
C LYS A 281 13.32 8.69 -15.65
N GLU A 282 14.59 8.82 -15.23
CA GLU A 282 15.61 7.76 -15.34
C GLU A 282 15.19 6.44 -14.68
N ILE A 283 14.37 6.50 -13.62
CA ILE A 283 13.84 5.33 -12.93
C ILE A 283 12.33 5.13 -13.15
N GLY A 284 11.76 5.76 -14.18
CA GLY A 284 10.36 5.56 -14.60
C GLY A 284 9.31 6.18 -13.69
N LEU A 285 9.65 7.19 -12.88
CA LEU A 285 8.68 7.90 -12.04
C LEU A 285 8.04 9.07 -12.79
N GLU A 286 6.78 9.36 -12.46
CA GLU A 286 6.07 10.55 -12.93
C GLU A 286 6.79 11.85 -12.50
N PRO A 287 6.61 12.99 -13.22
CA PRO A 287 7.14 14.27 -12.80
C PRO A 287 6.75 14.63 -11.36
N LEU A 288 7.64 15.36 -10.66
CA LEU A 288 7.46 15.66 -9.25
C LEU A 288 6.21 16.53 -8.98
N LYS A 289 5.91 17.46 -9.88
CA LYS A 289 4.75 18.35 -9.77
C LYS A 289 3.44 17.57 -9.67
N GLU A 290 3.23 16.60 -10.57
CA GLU A 290 2.06 15.75 -10.62
C GLU A 290 1.99 14.84 -9.37
N TYR A 291 3.13 14.28 -8.99
CA TYR A 291 3.24 13.43 -7.80
C TYR A 291 2.86 14.19 -6.52
N LEU A 292 3.46 15.38 -6.29
CA LEU A 292 3.21 16.18 -5.08
C LEU A 292 1.78 16.72 -5.02
N LYS A 293 1.22 17.14 -6.18
CA LYS A 293 -0.17 17.58 -6.25
C LYS A 293 -1.13 16.48 -5.85
N ARG A 294 -0.92 15.28 -6.40
CA ARG A 294 -1.75 14.11 -6.13
C ARG A 294 -1.55 13.58 -4.70
N LYS A 295 -0.31 13.57 -4.19
CA LYS A 295 0.05 12.90 -2.93
C LYS A 295 -0.25 13.73 -1.69
N ILE A 296 0.04 15.03 -1.73
CA ILE A 296 -0.04 15.93 -0.57
C ILE A 296 -0.71 17.27 -0.89
N ASN A 297 -1.30 17.40 -2.08
CA ASN A 297 -1.92 18.65 -2.59
C ASN A 297 -0.95 19.85 -2.56
N TYR A 298 0.35 19.62 -2.82
CA TYR A 298 1.37 20.65 -2.84
C TYR A 298 1.62 21.17 -4.26
N ASP A 299 1.71 22.50 -4.42
CA ASP A 299 1.97 23.14 -5.71
C ASP A 299 3.47 23.36 -5.91
N TRP A 300 4.10 22.47 -6.67
CA TRP A 300 5.52 22.56 -7.01
C TRP A 300 5.77 23.60 -8.10
N THR A 301 6.65 24.60 -7.81
CA THR A 301 6.86 25.77 -8.68
C THR A 301 8.27 25.84 -9.30
N VAL A 302 9.16 24.90 -8.97
CA VAL A 302 10.53 24.91 -9.52
C VAL A 302 10.50 24.52 -11.00
N ILE A 303 11.03 25.42 -11.84
CA ILE A 303 11.14 25.20 -13.30
C ILE A 303 12.19 24.13 -13.55
N GLN A 304 11.81 23.09 -14.27
CA GLN A 304 12.70 21.96 -14.58
C GLN A 304 13.64 22.30 -15.74
N LYS A 305 14.89 21.83 -15.64
CA LYS A 305 15.96 21.95 -16.64
C LYS A 305 16.37 20.56 -17.08
N ASN A 306 16.90 20.45 -18.28
CA ASN A 306 17.59 19.25 -18.76
C ASN A 306 19.11 19.48 -18.61
N LYS A 307 19.82 18.50 -18.04
CA LYS A 307 21.28 18.49 -18.15
C LYS A 307 21.63 18.24 -19.62
N SER A 308 22.41 19.16 -20.19
CA SER A 308 23.02 18.97 -21.51
C SER A 308 24.01 17.81 -21.52
#